data_f047320a806ef06c3d180f4388b9d8e2
#
_entry.id   f047320a806ef06c3d180f4388b9d8e2
#
_cell.length_a   1.000
_cell.length_b   1.000
_cell.length_c   1.000
_cell.angle_alpha   90.00
_cell.angle_beta   90.00
_cell.angle_gamma   90.00
#
_symmetry.space_group_name_H-M   'P 1'
#
loop_
_entity.id
_entity.type
_entity.pdbx_description
1 polymer ?
#
loop_
_entity_poly.entity_id
_entity_poly.type
_entity_poly.pdbx_seq_one_letter_code
_entity_poly.pdbx_strand_id
1 'polypeptide(L)'
;MSFYQKISVIGSKYIGLPKLMKWGFNLSPMYRRSTARITSVSPDLLNVQIKLPISYKNRNYMGTIFGGSMFSAVDPIPMVQLINLLGHQYVVWDKSAQISFKRPGNVDLYAEFTYTKEELEQIIEQVERQNEIEIVKTTQLTNKSKTIVYCEVKKTIYIAGKAYYKMKRKEKARL
;
A
#
# COMPACT_ATOMS: atom_id res chain seq x y z
N MET A 1 -15.92 -6.30 10.48
CA MET A 1 -14.82 -5.38 10.74
C MET A 1 -13.67 -6.15 11.35
N SER A 2 -12.45 -6.07 10.77
CA SER A 2 -11.29 -6.73 11.34
C SER A 2 -10.82 -6.00 12.62
N PHE A 3 -9.99 -6.68 13.44
CA PHE A 3 -9.38 -6.09 14.64
C PHE A 3 -8.63 -4.78 14.34
N TYR A 4 -7.87 -4.76 13.25
CA TYR A 4 -7.16 -3.57 12.79
C TYR A 4 -8.08 -2.41 12.38
N GLN A 5 -9.22 -2.70 11.76
CA GLN A 5 -10.21 -1.67 11.42
C GLN A 5 -10.89 -1.06 12.66
N LYS A 6 -11.14 -1.86 13.69
CA LYS A 6 -11.69 -1.36 14.96
C LYS A 6 -10.69 -0.43 15.67
N ILE A 7 -9.41 -0.83 15.74
CA ILE A 7 -8.34 0.02 16.28
C ILE A 7 -8.19 1.31 15.46
N SER A 8 -8.32 1.23 14.14
CA SER A 8 -8.22 2.40 13.26
C SER A 8 -9.32 3.43 13.55
N VAL A 9 -10.56 2.98 13.71
CA VAL A 9 -11.70 3.88 14.00
C VAL A 9 -11.57 4.56 15.37
N ILE A 10 -11.16 3.81 16.39
CA ILE A 10 -11.01 4.36 17.75
C ILE A 10 -9.75 5.24 17.85
N GLY A 11 -8.63 4.73 17.35
CA GLY A 11 -7.33 5.40 17.46
C GLY A 11 -7.24 6.69 16.64
N SER A 12 -7.95 6.78 15.49
CA SER A 12 -7.94 7.97 14.64
C SER A 12 -8.51 9.21 15.34
N LYS A 13 -9.46 9.00 16.27
CA LYS A 13 -10.05 10.11 17.07
C LYS A 13 -9.06 10.75 18.06
N TYR A 14 -8.09 9.97 18.55
CA TYR A 14 -7.17 10.43 19.60
C TYR A 14 -5.77 10.82 19.08
N ILE A 15 -5.26 10.11 18.08
CA ILE A 15 -3.86 10.27 17.64
C ILE A 15 -3.77 10.85 16.21
N GLY A 16 -4.88 10.87 15.48
CA GLY A 16 -4.91 11.25 14.07
C GLY A 16 -4.50 10.09 13.15
N LEU A 17 -5.16 10.01 12.01
CA LEU A 17 -5.02 8.90 11.06
C LEU A 17 -3.59 8.73 10.49
N PRO A 18 -2.82 9.83 10.19
CA PRO A 18 -1.44 9.69 9.71
C PRO A 18 -0.50 9.03 10.73
N LYS A 19 -0.58 9.45 11.99
CA LYS A 19 0.23 8.85 13.07
C LYS A 19 -0.16 7.39 13.30
N LEU A 20 -1.46 7.11 13.29
CA LEU A 20 -1.99 5.77 13.46
C LEU A 20 -1.54 4.84 12.32
N MET A 21 -1.57 5.30 11.07
CA MET A 21 -1.05 4.55 9.93
C MET A 21 0.45 4.25 10.11
N LYS A 22 1.26 5.26 10.40
CA LYS A 22 2.70 5.09 10.62
C LYS A 22 3.00 4.10 11.74
N TRP A 23 2.38 4.26 12.90
CA TRP A 23 2.65 3.41 14.06
C TRP A 23 2.03 2.02 13.91
N GLY A 24 0.81 1.95 13.38
CA GLY A 24 0.11 0.69 13.13
C GLY A 24 0.91 -0.24 12.21
N PHE A 25 1.45 0.29 11.11
CA PHE A 25 2.34 -0.48 10.23
C PHE A 25 3.64 -0.84 10.94
N ASN A 26 4.33 0.13 11.52
CA ASN A 26 5.65 -0.09 12.12
C ASN A 26 5.63 -1.05 13.32
N LEU A 27 4.50 -1.17 14.02
CA LEU A 27 4.30 -2.10 15.13
C LEU A 27 3.69 -3.43 14.68
N SER A 28 3.02 -3.47 13.53
CA SER A 28 2.40 -4.69 13.01
C SER A 28 3.43 -5.81 12.79
N PRO A 29 3.23 -7.00 13.37
CA PRO A 29 4.11 -8.15 13.13
C PRO A 29 4.23 -8.51 11.66
N MET A 30 3.16 -8.35 10.88
CA MET A 30 3.14 -8.60 9.43
C MET A 30 4.12 -7.67 8.72
N TYR A 31 4.03 -6.36 8.92
CA TYR A 31 4.88 -5.41 8.21
C TYR A 31 6.33 -5.41 8.70
N ARG A 32 6.56 -5.66 10.00
CA ARG A 32 7.90 -5.80 10.58
C ARG A 32 8.74 -6.92 9.95
N ARG A 33 8.10 -7.97 9.42
CA ARG A 33 8.79 -9.06 8.70
C ARG A 33 9.42 -8.61 7.39
N SER A 34 8.87 -7.59 6.74
CA SER A 34 9.51 -6.96 5.57
C SER A 34 10.82 -6.25 5.92
N THR A 35 11.02 -5.93 7.20
CA THR A 35 12.08 -5.08 7.77
C THR A 35 11.98 -3.60 7.39
N ALA A 36 11.02 -3.22 6.57
CA ALA A 36 10.74 -1.84 6.22
C ALA A 36 10.14 -1.04 7.39
N ARG A 37 10.19 0.27 7.28
CA ARG A 37 9.58 1.23 8.20
C ARG A 37 8.91 2.35 7.42
N ILE A 38 7.68 2.71 7.78
CA ILE A 38 7.10 3.97 7.35
C ILE A 38 7.84 5.10 8.08
N THR A 39 8.45 6.00 7.32
CA THR A 39 9.21 7.15 7.84
C THR A 39 8.34 8.38 7.99
N SER A 40 7.46 8.64 7.03
CA SER A 40 6.51 9.75 7.06
C SER A 40 5.17 9.39 6.44
N VAL A 41 4.13 10.07 6.90
CA VAL A 41 2.79 10.07 6.33
C VAL A 41 2.32 11.52 6.36
N SER A 42 1.88 12.05 5.22
CA SER A 42 1.34 13.42 5.16
C SER A 42 0.02 13.54 5.93
N PRO A 43 -0.34 14.74 6.43
CA PRO A 43 -1.57 14.95 7.18
C PRO A 43 -2.84 14.54 6.44
N ASP A 44 -2.85 14.70 5.12
CA ASP A 44 -3.93 14.35 4.20
C ASP A 44 -3.87 12.91 3.67
N LEU A 45 -2.88 12.12 4.09
CA LEU A 45 -2.60 10.76 3.63
C LEU A 45 -2.22 10.65 2.14
N LEU A 46 -2.07 11.73 1.42
CA LEU A 46 -1.75 11.70 0.00
C LEU A 46 -0.33 11.23 -0.29
N ASN A 47 0.57 11.35 0.70
CA ASN A 47 1.96 10.90 0.57
C ASN A 47 2.38 10.01 1.74
N VAL A 48 2.95 8.85 1.43
CA VAL A 48 3.54 7.93 2.39
C VAL A 48 4.95 7.60 1.95
N GLN A 49 5.91 7.66 2.87
CA GLN A 49 7.30 7.30 2.59
C GLN A 49 7.77 6.16 3.48
N ILE A 50 8.55 5.27 2.90
CA ILE A 50 9.16 4.15 3.62
C ILE A 50 10.68 4.13 3.43
N LYS A 51 11.34 3.48 4.39
CA LYS A 51 12.73 3.06 4.31
C LYS A 51 12.79 1.55 4.50
N LEU A 52 13.47 0.85 3.60
CA LEU A 52 13.83 -0.55 3.71
C LEU A 52 15.35 -0.63 3.94
N PRO A 53 15.82 -0.71 5.20
CA PRO A 53 17.24 -0.77 5.48
C PRO A 53 17.81 -2.13 5.09
N ILE A 54 19.03 -2.16 4.56
CA ILE A 54 19.77 -3.41 4.41
C ILE A 54 20.27 -3.88 5.78
N SER A 55 19.99 -5.13 6.13
CA SER A 55 20.36 -5.69 7.44
C SER A 55 20.55 -7.21 7.34
N TYR A 56 21.11 -7.82 8.39
CA TYR A 56 21.21 -9.28 8.46
C TYR A 56 19.85 -10.00 8.40
N LYS A 57 18.74 -9.31 8.71
CA LYS A 57 17.38 -9.88 8.71
C LYS A 57 16.80 -10.04 7.31
N ASN A 58 17.33 -9.33 6.32
CA ASN A 58 16.80 -9.32 4.96
C ASN A 58 17.86 -9.50 3.87
N ARG A 59 19.08 -9.86 4.25
CA ARG A 59 20.11 -10.25 3.28
C ARG A 59 19.84 -11.66 2.74
N ASN A 60 19.96 -11.79 1.44
CA ASN A 60 19.93 -13.08 0.76
C ASN A 60 21.34 -13.71 0.70
N TYR A 61 21.46 -14.87 0.07
CA TYR A 61 22.73 -15.58 -0.11
C TYR A 61 23.84 -14.73 -0.77
N MET A 62 23.46 -13.80 -1.66
CA MET A 62 24.38 -12.89 -2.36
C MET A 62 24.74 -11.63 -1.55
N GLY A 63 24.32 -11.54 -0.30
CA GLY A 63 24.58 -10.36 0.56
C GLY A 63 23.74 -9.12 0.25
N THR A 64 22.79 -9.21 -0.67
CA THR A 64 21.88 -8.12 -1.06
C THR A 64 20.51 -8.28 -0.42
N ILE A 65 19.66 -7.24 -0.45
CA ILE A 65 18.29 -7.32 0.07
C ILE A 65 17.52 -8.41 -0.69
N PHE A 66 16.89 -9.30 0.05
CA PHE A 66 16.00 -10.34 -0.49
C PHE A 66 14.83 -9.72 -1.25
N GLY A 67 14.55 -10.22 -2.46
CA GLY A 67 13.48 -9.68 -3.31
C GLY A 67 12.10 -9.75 -2.67
N GLY A 68 11.83 -10.80 -1.88
CA GLY A 68 10.60 -10.90 -1.07
C GLY A 68 10.46 -9.77 -0.04
N SER A 69 11.56 -9.31 0.56
CA SER A 69 11.54 -8.14 1.45
C SER A 69 11.27 -6.84 0.69
N MET A 70 11.80 -6.69 -0.53
CA MET A 70 11.47 -5.55 -1.39
C MET A 70 9.99 -5.52 -1.73
N PHE A 71 9.42 -6.67 -2.14
CA PHE A 71 8.01 -6.76 -2.46
C PHE A 71 7.13 -6.49 -1.25
N SER A 72 7.33 -7.19 -0.14
CA SER A 72 6.50 -7.05 1.07
C SER A 72 6.61 -5.69 1.75
N ALA A 73 7.70 -4.93 1.50
CA ALA A 73 7.83 -3.55 1.95
C ALA A 73 6.88 -2.59 1.21
N VAL A 74 6.59 -2.86 -0.06
CA VAL A 74 5.76 -2.01 -0.93
C VAL A 74 4.31 -2.49 -0.92
N ASP A 75 4.09 -3.79 -0.93
CA ASP A 75 2.81 -4.45 -1.21
C ASP A 75 1.60 -3.86 -0.48
N PRO A 76 1.58 -3.70 0.86
CA PRO A 76 0.34 -3.31 1.55
C PRO A 76 0.04 -1.81 1.49
N ILE A 77 1.01 -0.96 1.15
CA ILE A 77 0.88 0.49 1.34
C ILE A 77 -0.13 1.12 0.40
N PRO A 78 -0.05 0.95 -0.95
CA PRO A 78 -0.95 1.64 -1.88
C PRO A 78 -2.42 1.33 -1.63
N MET A 79 -2.74 0.05 -1.36
CA MET A 79 -4.12 -0.38 -1.10
C MET A 79 -4.64 0.19 0.22
N VAL A 80 -3.88 0.07 1.31
CA VAL A 80 -4.32 0.58 2.63
C VAL A 80 -4.42 2.09 2.64
N GLN A 81 -3.51 2.80 1.96
CA GLN A 81 -3.60 4.24 1.76
C GLN A 81 -4.90 4.60 1.04
N LEU A 82 -5.21 3.94 -0.08
CA LEU A 82 -6.41 4.18 -0.87
C LEU A 82 -7.70 3.89 -0.09
N ILE A 83 -7.75 2.81 0.70
CA ILE A 83 -8.89 2.50 1.59
C ILE A 83 -9.20 3.68 2.51
N ASN A 84 -8.16 4.29 3.08
CA ASN A 84 -8.33 5.42 4.01
C ASN A 84 -8.70 6.72 3.29
N LEU A 85 -8.23 6.93 2.06
CA LEU A 85 -8.53 8.10 1.24
C LEU A 85 -9.96 8.06 0.69
N LEU A 86 -10.43 6.91 0.21
CA LEU A 86 -11.79 6.75 -0.35
C LEU A 86 -12.87 6.57 0.73
N GLY A 87 -12.49 6.06 1.92
CA GLY A 87 -13.41 5.84 3.02
C GLY A 87 -14.27 4.57 2.91
N HIS A 88 -15.29 4.47 3.78
CA HIS A 88 -16.00 3.23 4.03
C HIS A 88 -17.07 2.85 2.99
N GLN A 89 -17.31 3.70 2.01
CA GLN A 89 -18.32 3.44 0.95
C GLN A 89 -17.77 2.56 -0.18
N TYR A 90 -16.46 2.36 -0.22
CA TYR A 90 -15.77 1.60 -1.23
C TYR A 90 -15.18 0.30 -0.67
N VAL A 91 -15.02 -0.66 -1.55
CA VAL A 91 -14.26 -1.89 -1.34
C VAL A 91 -13.01 -1.79 -2.21
N VAL A 92 -11.84 -1.97 -1.62
CA VAL A 92 -10.55 -1.90 -2.30
C VAL A 92 -9.78 -3.19 -2.02
N TRP A 93 -9.30 -3.85 -3.08
CA TRP A 93 -8.51 -5.07 -3.00
C TRP A 93 -7.34 -5.04 -3.96
N ASP A 94 -6.22 -5.57 -3.53
CA ASP A 94 -5.14 -5.92 -4.45
C ASP A 94 -5.59 -7.12 -5.31
N LYS A 95 -5.47 -7.00 -6.63
CA LYS A 95 -5.84 -8.05 -7.59
C LYS A 95 -4.62 -8.79 -8.12
N SER A 96 -3.61 -8.05 -8.49
CA SER A 96 -2.34 -8.61 -8.99
C SER A 96 -1.18 -7.66 -8.73
N ALA A 97 0.03 -8.20 -8.81
CA ALA A 97 1.25 -7.41 -8.76
C ALA A 97 2.30 -8.01 -9.71
N GLN A 98 3.04 -7.13 -10.37
CA GLN A 98 4.22 -7.46 -11.14
C GLN A 98 5.41 -6.77 -10.50
N ILE A 99 6.49 -7.52 -10.25
CA ILE A 99 7.74 -6.98 -9.72
C ILE A 99 8.86 -7.12 -10.74
N SER A 100 9.64 -6.07 -10.90
CA SER A 100 10.83 -6.05 -11.76
C SER A 100 12.05 -5.64 -10.94
N PHE A 101 12.99 -6.54 -10.77
CA PHE A 101 14.26 -6.25 -10.13
C PHE A 101 15.23 -5.65 -11.15
N LYS A 102 15.64 -4.42 -10.93
CA LYS A 102 16.52 -3.68 -11.84
C LYS A 102 18.00 -3.81 -11.46
N ARG A 103 18.27 -3.88 -10.16
CA ARG A 103 19.63 -3.94 -9.59
C ARG A 103 19.65 -4.69 -8.25
N PRO A 104 20.76 -5.33 -7.86
CA PRO A 104 20.94 -5.88 -6.51
C PRO A 104 20.85 -4.77 -5.46
N GLY A 105 20.02 -4.94 -4.44
CA GLY A 105 19.84 -3.98 -3.35
C GLY A 105 20.97 -4.11 -2.31
N ASN A 106 22.04 -3.37 -2.47
CA ASN A 106 23.22 -3.38 -1.59
C ASN A 106 23.31 -2.15 -0.68
N VAL A 107 22.29 -1.30 -0.69
CA VAL A 107 22.13 -0.09 0.13
C VAL A 107 20.74 -0.03 0.75
N ASP A 108 20.53 0.90 1.68
CA ASP A 108 19.17 1.22 2.15
C ASP A 108 18.31 1.71 0.99
N LEU A 109 17.10 1.18 0.87
CA LEU A 109 16.16 1.55 -0.18
C LEU A 109 15.00 2.39 0.39
N TYR A 110 14.44 3.21 -0.48
CA TYR A 110 13.37 4.14 -0.16
C TYR A 110 12.27 4.05 -1.20
N ALA A 111 11.03 4.20 -0.79
CA ALA A 111 9.90 4.34 -1.71
C ALA A 111 8.95 5.42 -1.23
N GLU A 112 8.23 5.99 -2.16
CA GLU A 112 7.20 6.99 -1.96
C GLU A 112 5.92 6.54 -2.66
N PHE A 113 4.80 6.70 -1.96
CA PHE A 113 3.47 6.35 -2.44
C PHE A 113 2.63 7.61 -2.45
N THR A 114 2.16 7.99 -3.62
CA THR A 114 1.43 9.24 -3.81
C THR A 114 0.10 8.98 -4.50
N TYR A 115 -0.95 9.59 -3.97
CA TYR A 115 -2.21 9.84 -4.64
C TYR A 115 -2.41 11.35 -4.75
N THR A 116 -3.06 11.81 -5.82
CA THR A 116 -3.47 13.21 -5.93
C THR A 116 -4.98 13.34 -5.70
N LYS A 117 -5.46 14.54 -5.41
CA LYS A 117 -6.89 14.78 -5.25
C LYS A 117 -7.65 14.52 -6.54
N GLU A 118 -7.07 14.96 -7.66
CA GLU A 118 -7.61 14.76 -9.00
C GLU A 118 -7.72 13.27 -9.36
N GLU A 119 -6.70 12.47 -8.99
CA GLU A 119 -6.73 11.02 -9.18
C GLU A 119 -7.85 10.37 -8.35
N LEU A 120 -8.06 10.81 -7.11
CA LEU A 120 -9.12 10.31 -6.25
C LEU A 120 -10.51 10.67 -6.78
N GLU A 121 -10.71 11.90 -7.26
CA GLU A 121 -11.95 12.35 -7.88
C GLU A 121 -12.28 11.52 -9.12
N GLN A 122 -11.30 11.29 -10.00
CA GLN A 122 -11.44 10.43 -11.17
C GLN A 122 -11.80 8.97 -10.80
N ILE A 123 -11.18 8.42 -9.75
CA ILE A 123 -11.51 7.08 -9.25
C ILE A 123 -12.97 7.02 -8.80
N ILE A 124 -13.41 8.00 -8.01
CA ILE A 124 -14.78 8.08 -7.49
C ILE A 124 -15.78 8.16 -8.65
N GLU A 125 -15.58 9.10 -9.58
CA GLU A 125 -16.44 9.27 -10.75
C GLU A 125 -16.55 8.01 -11.60
N GLN A 126 -15.42 7.34 -11.85
CA GLN A 126 -15.41 6.09 -12.62
C GLN A 126 -16.15 4.97 -11.90
N VAL A 127 -15.99 4.82 -10.58
CA VAL A 127 -16.73 3.80 -9.80
C VAL A 127 -18.22 4.09 -9.77
N GLU A 128 -18.63 5.35 -9.65
CA GLU A 128 -20.04 5.74 -9.72
C GLU A 128 -20.67 5.39 -11.07
N ARG A 129 -19.94 5.56 -12.17
CA ARG A 129 -20.40 5.26 -13.53
C ARG A 129 -20.38 3.77 -13.87
N GLN A 130 -19.35 3.03 -13.40
CA GLN A 130 -19.09 1.64 -13.84
C GLN A 130 -19.34 0.61 -12.73
N ASN A 131 -19.65 1.04 -11.49
CA ASN A 131 -19.79 0.26 -10.28
C ASN A 131 -18.48 -0.35 -9.75
N GLU A 132 -17.57 -0.76 -10.62
CA GLU A 132 -16.24 -1.32 -10.28
C GLU A 132 -15.21 -0.94 -11.34
N ILE A 133 -13.97 -0.73 -10.92
CA ILE A 133 -12.84 -0.42 -11.78
C ILE A 133 -11.57 -1.11 -11.30
N GLU A 134 -10.55 -1.10 -12.14
CA GLU A 134 -9.18 -1.47 -11.79
C GLU A 134 -8.23 -0.33 -12.14
N ILE A 135 -7.36 0.01 -11.20
CA ILE A 135 -6.29 0.98 -11.42
C ILE A 135 -4.93 0.31 -11.28
N VAL A 136 -3.91 0.88 -11.91
CA VAL A 136 -2.53 0.43 -11.79
C VAL A 136 -1.71 1.49 -11.07
N LYS A 137 -1.10 1.11 -9.94
CA LYS A 137 -0.13 1.94 -9.21
C LYS A 137 1.27 1.39 -9.38
N THR A 138 2.19 2.24 -9.80
CA THR A 138 3.61 1.90 -9.93
C THR A 138 4.39 2.54 -8.78
N THR A 139 5.19 1.74 -8.08
CA THR A 139 6.07 2.18 -7.01
C THR A 139 7.48 1.73 -7.28
N GLN A 140 8.46 2.61 -7.06
CA GLN A 140 9.86 2.31 -7.23
C GLN A 140 10.58 2.30 -5.88
N LEU A 141 11.42 1.29 -5.65
CA LEU A 141 12.41 1.29 -4.58
C LEU A 141 13.72 1.86 -5.13
N THR A 142 14.16 2.96 -4.54
CA THR A 142 15.30 3.75 -5.01
C THR A 142 16.33 3.94 -3.89
N ASN A 143 17.53 4.46 -4.24
CA ASN A 143 18.43 5.03 -3.24
C ASN A 143 17.84 6.31 -2.63
N LYS A 144 18.49 6.85 -1.59
CA LYS A 144 18.00 8.02 -0.86
C LYS A 144 17.84 9.28 -1.74
N SER A 145 18.72 9.45 -2.72
CA SER A 145 18.69 10.58 -3.68
C SER A 145 17.68 10.39 -4.83
N LYS A 146 16.99 9.25 -4.90
CA LYS A 146 16.03 8.88 -5.95
C LYS A 146 16.65 8.82 -7.36
N THR A 147 17.95 8.72 -7.48
CA THR A 147 18.68 8.69 -8.77
C THR A 147 18.83 7.29 -9.36
N ILE A 148 18.72 6.25 -8.53
CA ILE A 148 18.92 4.86 -8.93
C ILE A 148 17.70 4.04 -8.51
N VAL A 149 17.08 3.36 -9.48
CA VAL A 149 15.97 2.42 -9.25
C VAL A 149 16.54 1.02 -9.08
N TYR A 150 16.20 0.35 -7.99
CA TYR A 150 16.57 -1.03 -7.67
C TYR A 150 15.46 -2.02 -7.98
N CYS A 151 14.22 -1.61 -7.75
CA CYS A 151 13.06 -2.45 -7.96
C CYS A 151 11.86 -1.58 -8.34
N GLU A 152 11.02 -2.09 -9.21
CA GLU A 152 9.75 -1.50 -9.59
C GLU A 152 8.63 -2.51 -9.37
N VAL A 153 7.56 -2.06 -8.71
CA VAL A 153 6.36 -2.87 -8.45
C VAL A 153 5.16 -2.18 -9.08
N LYS A 154 4.47 -2.88 -9.99
CA LYS A 154 3.18 -2.47 -10.56
C LYS A 154 2.09 -3.27 -9.90
N LYS A 155 1.14 -2.60 -9.25
CA LYS A 155 0.01 -3.23 -8.58
C LYS A 155 -1.28 -2.89 -9.30
N THR A 156 -2.08 -3.90 -9.59
CA THR A 156 -3.47 -3.72 -10.01
C THR A 156 -4.35 -3.75 -8.78
N ILE A 157 -5.05 -2.67 -8.54
CA ILE A 157 -5.95 -2.48 -7.40
C ILE A 157 -7.38 -2.43 -7.93
N TYR A 158 -8.22 -3.32 -7.43
CA TYR A 158 -9.65 -3.36 -7.69
C TYR A 158 -10.40 -2.46 -6.72
N ILE A 159 -11.33 -1.67 -7.23
CA ILE A 159 -12.14 -0.73 -6.47
C ILE A 159 -13.60 -0.90 -6.91
N ALA A 160 -14.51 -0.98 -5.95
CA ALA A 160 -15.95 -1.07 -6.23
C ALA A 160 -16.78 -0.34 -5.19
N GLY A 161 -17.96 0.12 -5.58
CA GLY A 161 -18.97 0.57 -4.65
C GLY A 161 -19.41 -0.56 -3.71
N LYS A 162 -19.50 -0.30 -2.41
CA LYS A 162 -19.77 -1.35 -1.41
C LYS A 162 -21.12 -2.04 -1.58
N ALA A 163 -22.14 -1.31 -2.03
CA ALA A 163 -23.46 -1.85 -2.31
C ALA A 163 -23.42 -2.87 -3.46
N TYR A 164 -22.81 -2.47 -4.57
CA TYR A 164 -22.61 -3.31 -5.75
C TYR A 164 -21.78 -4.56 -5.42
N TYR A 165 -20.66 -4.41 -4.71
CA TYR A 165 -19.82 -5.53 -4.31
C TYR A 165 -20.56 -6.57 -3.46
N LYS A 166 -21.45 -6.12 -2.54
CA LYS A 166 -22.28 -7.02 -1.74
C LYS A 166 -23.29 -7.79 -2.60
N MET A 167 -23.92 -7.12 -3.58
CA MET A 167 -24.86 -7.74 -4.52
C MET A 167 -24.14 -8.81 -5.35
N LYS A 168 -23.05 -8.46 -6.00
CA LYS A 168 -22.21 -9.37 -6.80
C LYS A 168 -21.74 -10.61 -6.04
N ARG A 169 -21.39 -10.46 -4.75
CA ARG A 169 -21.01 -11.60 -3.89
C ARG A 169 -22.19 -12.53 -3.60
N LYS A 170 -23.41 -11.98 -3.40
CA LYS A 170 -24.60 -12.82 -3.17
C LYS A 170 -24.96 -13.63 -4.41
N GLU A 171 -24.85 -13.05 -5.59
CA GLU A 171 -25.07 -13.73 -6.87
C GLU A 171 -24.09 -14.89 -7.08
N LYS A 172 -22.79 -14.64 -6.86
CA LYS A 172 -21.76 -15.71 -6.97
C LYS A 172 -21.89 -16.83 -5.94
N ALA A 173 -22.51 -16.57 -4.81
CA ALA A 173 -22.74 -17.60 -3.77
C ALA A 173 -23.99 -18.46 -4.03
N ARG A 174 -24.79 -18.11 -5.04
CA ARG A 174 -26.00 -18.86 -5.45
C ARG A 174 -25.73 -19.79 -6.66
N LEU A 175 -24.58 -19.63 -7.30
CA LEU A 175 -24.05 -20.50 -8.37
C LEU A 175 -23.14 -21.59 -7.81
#